data_aaa8db577daa667b32d2f3814ccbd4a9
#
_entry.id   aaa8db577daa667b32d2f3814ccbd4a9
#
_cell.length_a   1.000
_cell.length_b   1.000
_cell.length_c   1.000
_cell.angle_alpha   90.00
_cell.angle_beta   90.00
_cell.angle_gamma   90.00
#
_symmetry.space_group_name_H-M   'P 1'
#
loop_
_entity.id
_entity.type
_entity.pdbx_description
1 polymer ?
#
loop_
_entity_poly.entity_id
_entity_poly.type
_entity_poly.pdbx_seq_one_letter_code
_entity_poly.pdbx_strand_id
1 'polypeptide(L)'
;MTYNVQPLRTQQEINDFLFCLRRNKNAERDVFLFLIGINSGLRMSDIVKLKKKDVISSKNPRIVEQKTGKTRILHLSSLQDLIQDYTKDLEPEDYLFPSTKGGHLEVNTVYQMFQKVAKLLGRDDIGTHTLRK
;
A
#
# COMPACT_ATOMS: atom_id res chain seq x y z
N MET A 1 0.22 -8.34 25.58
CA MET A 1 0.29 -9.36 24.53
C MET A 1 1.04 -8.84 23.34
N THR A 2 1.96 -9.61 22.85
CA THR A 2 2.78 -9.21 21.72
C THR A 2 2.13 -9.66 20.42
N TYR A 3 1.98 -8.76 19.47
CA TYR A 3 1.49 -9.15 18.15
C TYR A 3 2.59 -9.84 17.37
N ASN A 4 2.28 -10.97 16.80
CA ASN A 4 3.18 -11.70 15.93
C ASN A 4 2.87 -11.33 14.49
N VAL A 5 3.21 -10.08 14.11
CA VAL A 5 2.98 -9.58 12.76
C VAL A 5 3.98 -10.24 11.82
N GLN A 6 3.47 -10.90 10.78
CA GLN A 6 4.29 -11.63 9.81
C GLN A 6 4.08 -11.06 8.40
N PRO A 7 5.14 -11.02 7.57
CA PRO A 7 4.97 -10.68 6.16
C PRO A 7 4.25 -11.81 5.42
N LEU A 8 3.63 -11.46 4.31
CA LEU A 8 3.04 -12.46 3.41
C LEU A 8 4.16 -13.08 2.60
N ARG A 9 4.39 -14.39 2.76
CA ARG A 9 5.57 -15.08 2.24
C ARG A 9 5.32 -15.88 0.98
N THR A 10 4.07 -16.30 0.77
CA THR A 10 3.75 -17.15 -0.37
C THR A 10 2.80 -16.42 -1.31
N GLN A 11 2.83 -16.83 -2.58
CA GLN A 11 1.91 -16.28 -3.58
C GLN A 11 0.46 -16.60 -3.20
N GLN A 12 0.21 -17.75 -2.56
CA GLN A 12 -1.12 -18.11 -2.12
C GLN A 12 -1.64 -17.14 -1.05
N GLU A 13 -0.81 -16.77 -0.08
CA GLU A 13 -1.18 -15.80 0.95
C GLU A 13 -1.51 -14.44 0.33
N ILE A 14 -0.69 -14.00 -0.63
CA ILE A 14 -0.91 -12.75 -1.35
C ILE A 14 -2.23 -12.80 -2.13
N ASN A 15 -2.49 -13.91 -2.82
CA ASN A 15 -3.71 -14.08 -3.59
C ASN A 15 -4.96 -14.08 -2.70
N ASP A 16 -4.88 -14.72 -1.54
CA ASP A 16 -5.97 -14.75 -0.58
C ASP A 16 -6.28 -13.35 -0.04
N PHE A 17 -5.24 -12.58 0.25
CA PHE A 17 -5.38 -11.22 0.72
C PHE A 17 -6.02 -10.34 -0.36
N LEU A 18 -5.56 -10.44 -1.60
CA LEU A 18 -6.12 -9.72 -2.74
C LEU A 18 -7.59 -10.07 -2.97
N PHE A 19 -7.93 -11.36 -2.86
CA PHE A 19 -9.31 -11.82 -3.02
C PHE A 19 -10.23 -11.09 -2.04
N CYS A 20 -9.81 -10.98 -0.78
CA CYS A 20 -10.59 -10.29 0.24
C CYS A 20 -10.67 -8.79 -0.02
N LEU A 21 -9.56 -8.16 -0.43
CA LEU A 21 -9.52 -6.72 -0.72
C LEU A 21 -10.45 -6.35 -1.88
N ARG A 22 -10.55 -7.21 -2.90
CA ARG A 22 -11.43 -6.96 -4.06
C ARG A 22 -12.90 -6.92 -3.69
N ARG A 23 -13.26 -7.38 -2.52
CA ARG A 23 -14.64 -7.36 -2.03
C ARG A 23 -14.95 -6.13 -1.18
N ASN A 24 -13.96 -5.28 -0.93
CA ASN A 24 -14.14 -4.06 -0.15
C ASN A 24 -14.83 -2.98 -0.98
N LYS A 25 -15.44 -2.03 -0.28
CA LYS A 25 -16.12 -0.88 -0.91
C LYS A 25 -15.16 -0.05 -1.76
N ASN A 26 -13.92 0.11 -1.29
CA ASN A 26 -12.87 0.86 -1.99
C ASN A 26 -11.83 -0.10 -2.56
N ALA A 27 -12.28 -1.14 -3.25
CA ALA A 27 -11.42 -2.24 -3.69
C ALA A 27 -10.25 -1.77 -4.55
N GLU A 28 -10.49 -0.87 -5.52
CA GLU A 28 -9.44 -0.39 -6.41
C GLU A 28 -8.32 0.29 -5.63
N ARG A 29 -8.68 1.18 -4.72
CA ARG A 29 -7.72 1.87 -3.84
C ARG A 29 -6.98 0.87 -2.96
N ASP A 30 -7.70 -0.03 -2.33
CA ASP A 30 -7.14 -0.97 -1.37
C ASP A 30 -6.18 -1.96 -2.04
N VAL A 31 -6.54 -2.45 -3.23
CA VAL A 31 -5.68 -3.34 -4.01
C VAL A 31 -4.41 -2.60 -4.45
N PHE A 32 -4.54 -1.36 -4.92
CA PHE A 32 -3.39 -0.58 -5.37
C PHE A 32 -2.43 -0.32 -4.21
N LEU A 33 -2.96 0.07 -3.05
CA LEU A 33 -2.15 0.30 -1.85
C LEU A 33 -1.40 -0.97 -1.45
N PHE A 34 -2.07 -2.10 -1.46
CA PHE A 34 -1.48 -3.39 -1.12
C PHE A 34 -0.33 -3.75 -2.07
N LEU A 35 -0.54 -3.59 -3.37
CA LEU A 35 0.48 -3.92 -4.38
C LEU A 35 1.68 -2.98 -4.29
N ILE A 36 1.46 -1.68 -4.07
CA ILE A 36 2.55 -0.74 -3.85
C ILE A 36 3.34 -1.14 -2.61
N GLY A 37 2.65 -1.52 -1.53
CA GLY A 37 3.30 -1.92 -0.30
C GLY A 37 4.22 -3.12 -0.48
N ILE A 38 3.71 -4.17 -1.14
CA ILE A 38 4.50 -5.39 -1.36
C ILE A 38 5.75 -5.10 -2.21
N ASN A 39 5.60 -4.28 -3.25
CA ASN A 39 6.68 -4.05 -4.21
C ASN A 39 7.66 -2.97 -3.79
N SER A 40 7.30 -2.10 -2.85
CA SER A 40 8.17 -0.99 -2.44
C SER A 40 8.94 -1.25 -1.16
N GLY A 41 8.37 -2.02 -0.24
CA GLY A 41 8.96 -2.21 1.08
C GLY A 41 8.93 -0.97 1.97
N LEU A 42 8.21 0.07 1.55
CA LEU A 42 8.09 1.30 2.35
C LEU A 42 7.25 1.08 3.60
N ARG A 43 7.48 1.93 4.61
CA ARG A 43 6.60 2.00 5.77
C ARG A 43 5.24 2.55 5.35
N MET A 44 4.19 2.12 6.04
CA MET A 44 2.85 2.58 5.71
C MET A 44 2.72 4.10 5.80
N SER A 45 3.42 4.74 6.75
CA SER A 45 3.42 6.19 6.88
C SER A 45 3.97 6.90 5.64
N ASP A 46 4.88 6.27 4.90
CA ASP A 46 5.41 6.82 3.66
C ASP A 46 4.49 6.51 2.48
N ILE A 47 3.90 5.31 2.45
CA ILE A 47 2.99 4.90 1.37
C ILE A 47 1.78 5.82 1.29
N VAL A 48 1.14 6.12 2.42
CA VAL A 48 -0.08 6.94 2.42
C VAL A 48 0.16 8.38 1.97
N LYS A 49 1.42 8.84 2.02
CA LYS A 49 1.80 10.19 1.60
C LYS A 49 2.23 10.28 0.15
N LEU A 50 2.26 9.17 -0.58
CA LEU A 50 2.67 9.18 -1.98
C LEU A 50 1.68 9.96 -2.83
N LYS A 51 2.22 10.76 -3.75
CA LYS A 51 1.46 11.51 -4.74
C LYS A 51 1.69 10.91 -6.12
N LYS A 52 0.83 11.26 -7.07
CA LYS A 52 0.98 10.77 -8.44
C LYS A 52 2.38 11.02 -8.97
N LYS A 53 2.94 12.22 -8.78
CA LYS A 53 4.27 12.58 -9.27
C LYS A 53 5.37 11.66 -8.75
N ASP A 54 5.18 11.09 -7.54
CA ASP A 54 6.18 10.24 -6.92
C ASP A 54 6.34 8.89 -7.61
N VAL A 55 5.29 8.40 -8.26
CA VAL A 55 5.29 7.07 -8.86
C VAL A 55 5.35 7.06 -10.39
N ILE A 56 5.09 8.21 -11.03
CA ILE A 56 5.13 8.31 -12.49
C ILE A 56 6.45 8.85 -13.02
N SER A 57 7.34 9.36 -12.16
CA SER A 57 8.58 10.01 -12.58
C SER A 57 9.53 9.06 -13.29
N SER A 58 9.53 7.78 -12.94
CA SER A 58 10.33 6.75 -13.61
C SER A 58 9.81 5.38 -13.20
N LYS A 59 10.38 4.31 -13.81
CA LYS A 59 10.06 2.93 -13.41
C LYS A 59 10.62 2.58 -12.03
N ASN A 60 11.65 3.31 -11.60
CA ASN A 60 12.30 3.10 -10.31
C ASN A 60 12.42 4.44 -9.58
N PRO A 61 11.28 5.02 -9.14
CA PRO A 61 11.31 6.32 -8.48
C PRO A 61 12.03 6.26 -7.13
N ARG A 62 12.55 7.40 -6.71
CA ARG A 62 13.27 7.53 -5.44
C ARG A 62 12.40 8.29 -4.45
N ILE A 63 12.28 7.73 -3.25
CA ILE A 63 11.49 8.32 -2.18
C ILE A 63 12.39 8.45 -0.94
N VAL A 64 12.30 9.60 -0.28
CA VAL A 64 13.01 9.82 0.99
C VAL A 64 12.09 9.36 2.12
N GLU A 65 12.55 8.39 2.90
CA GLU A 65 11.79 7.90 4.04
C GLU A 65 11.75 8.97 5.13
N GLN A 66 10.55 9.28 5.60
CA GLN A 66 10.36 10.35 6.58
C GLN A 66 11.05 10.06 7.91
N LYS A 67 10.97 8.83 8.39
CA LYS A 67 11.50 8.47 9.71
C LYS A 67 13.03 8.44 9.74
N THR A 68 13.65 7.95 8.68
CA THR A 68 15.11 7.73 8.65
C THR A 68 15.87 8.75 7.82
N GLY A 69 15.18 9.50 6.94
CA GLY A 69 15.83 10.40 5.99
C GLY A 69 16.57 9.69 4.87
N LYS A 70 16.53 8.37 4.81
CA LYS A 70 17.22 7.59 3.78
C LYS A 70 16.42 7.58 2.50
N THR A 71 17.12 7.60 1.36
CA THR A 71 16.50 7.47 0.05
C THR A 71 16.29 5.99 -0.27
N ARG A 72 15.07 5.65 -0.68
CA ARG A 72 14.73 4.30 -1.09
C ARG A 72 14.31 4.32 -2.56
N ILE A 73 14.84 3.37 -3.33
CA ILE A 73 14.45 3.19 -4.72
C ILE A 73 13.29 2.21 -4.77
N LEU A 74 12.20 2.61 -5.42
CA LEU A 74 11.01 1.76 -5.57
C LEU A 74 11.08 1.02 -6.89
N HIS A 75 10.94 -0.31 -6.86
CA HIS A 75 10.98 -1.14 -8.05
C HIS A 75 9.55 -1.39 -8.53
N LEU A 76 9.01 -0.46 -9.31
CA LEU A 76 7.61 -0.45 -9.73
C LEU A 76 7.41 -0.83 -11.19
N SER A 77 8.43 -1.36 -11.87
CA SER A 77 8.34 -1.68 -13.30
C SER A 77 7.22 -2.66 -13.62
N SER A 78 6.97 -3.63 -12.74
CA SER A 78 5.89 -4.61 -12.94
C SER A 78 4.50 -4.02 -12.74
N LEU A 79 4.39 -2.83 -12.16
CA LEU A 79 3.11 -2.18 -11.88
C LEU A 79 2.80 -1.00 -12.80
N GLN A 80 3.58 -0.78 -13.87
CA GLN A 80 3.45 0.42 -14.69
C GLN A 80 2.05 0.58 -15.28
N ASP A 81 1.48 -0.48 -15.83
CA ASP A 81 0.15 -0.40 -16.42
C ASP A 81 -0.91 -0.08 -15.37
N LEU A 82 -0.80 -0.70 -14.19
CA LEU A 82 -1.71 -0.45 -13.09
C LEU A 82 -1.59 0.99 -12.58
N ILE A 83 -0.35 1.48 -12.47
CA ILE A 83 -0.10 2.86 -12.02
C ILE A 83 -0.73 3.85 -13.00
N GLN A 84 -0.52 3.66 -14.30
CA GLN A 84 -1.08 4.54 -15.30
C GLN A 84 -2.60 4.55 -15.27
N ASP A 85 -3.21 3.37 -15.15
CA ASP A 85 -4.66 3.26 -15.08
C ASP A 85 -5.22 3.91 -13.81
N TYR A 86 -4.61 3.62 -12.67
CA TYR A 86 -5.08 4.14 -11.38
C TYR A 86 -4.97 5.67 -11.30
N THR A 87 -3.89 6.25 -11.89
CA THR A 87 -3.61 7.68 -11.76
C THR A 87 -4.09 8.53 -12.92
N LYS A 88 -4.76 7.94 -13.91
CA LYS A 88 -5.13 8.66 -15.15
C LYS A 88 -5.93 9.93 -14.92
N ASP A 89 -6.78 9.97 -13.89
CA ASP A 89 -7.62 11.12 -13.58
C ASP A 89 -7.05 11.97 -12.45
N LEU A 90 -5.83 11.68 -11.99
CA LEU A 90 -5.19 12.44 -10.91
C LEU A 90 -4.23 13.48 -11.48
N GLU A 91 -4.11 14.60 -10.74
CA GLU A 91 -3.08 15.59 -11.01
C GLU A 91 -1.77 15.19 -10.30
N PRO A 92 -0.60 15.71 -10.76
CA PRO A 92 0.68 15.32 -10.15
C PRO A 92 0.77 15.54 -8.64
N GLU A 93 0.12 16.56 -8.11
CA GLU A 93 0.13 16.87 -6.67
C GLU A 93 -0.94 16.13 -5.88
N ASP A 94 -1.80 15.35 -6.54
CA ASP A 94 -2.83 14.59 -5.86
C ASP A 94 -2.23 13.39 -5.14
N TYR A 95 -2.73 13.11 -3.95
CA TYR A 95 -2.38 11.90 -3.22
C TYR A 95 -2.94 10.67 -3.93
N LEU A 96 -2.18 9.58 -3.91
CA LEU A 96 -2.67 8.30 -4.42
C LEU A 96 -3.79 7.74 -3.55
N PHE A 97 -3.74 8.03 -2.25
CA PHE A 97 -4.67 7.50 -1.26
C PHE A 97 -5.30 8.66 -0.47
N PRO A 98 -6.25 9.39 -1.09
CA PRO A 98 -6.85 10.54 -0.42
C PRO A 98 -7.82 10.13 0.68
N SER A 99 -7.92 10.99 1.70
CA SER A 99 -8.90 10.83 2.77
C SER A 99 -10.17 11.60 2.41
N THR A 100 -11.32 11.09 2.87
CA THR A 100 -12.59 11.81 2.73
C THR A 100 -12.61 13.11 3.52
N LYS A 101 -11.73 13.22 4.51
CA LYS A 101 -11.60 14.43 5.36
C LYS A 101 -10.59 15.43 4.80
N GLY A 102 -9.99 15.14 3.65
CA GLY A 102 -8.91 15.93 3.07
C GLY A 102 -7.55 15.33 3.39
N GLY A 103 -6.54 15.67 2.56
CA GLY A 103 -5.21 15.10 2.70
C GLY A 103 -5.16 13.62 2.33
N HIS A 104 -4.24 12.90 2.94
CA HIS A 104 -4.04 11.47 2.65
C HIS A 104 -4.70 10.59 3.72
N LEU A 105 -4.85 9.29 3.40
CA LEU A 105 -5.31 8.29 4.37
C LEU A 105 -4.38 8.26 5.59
N GLU A 106 -4.95 8.02 6.75
CA GLU A 106 -4.18 7.79 7.97
C GLU A 106 -3.76 6.33 8.04
N VAL A 107 -2.59 6.10 8.68
CA VAL A 107 -2.07 4.74 8.89
C VAL A 107 -3.08 3.88 9.65
N ASN A 108 -3.76 4.48 10.63
CA ASN A 108 -4.75 3.75 11.41
C ASN A 108 -5.92 3.24 10.57
N THR A 109 -6.34 4.03 9.56
CA THR A 109 -7.39 3.59 8.63
C THR A 109 -6.95 2.37 7.83
N VAL A 110 -5.69 2.36 7.38
CA VAL A 110 -5.13 1.21 6.67
C VAL A 110 -5.02 0.00 7.59
N TYR A 111 -4.61 0.22 8.83
CA TYR A 111 -4.53 -0.85 9.82
C TYR A 111 -5.90 -1.51 10.02
N GLN A 112 -6.95 -0.71 10.16
CA GLN A 112 -8.31 -1.24 10.32
C GLN A 112 -8.76 -2.04 9.10
N MET A 113 -8.42 -1.57 7.91
CA MET A 113 -8.71 -2.29 6.67
C MET A 113 -8.03 -3.65 6.65
N PHE A 114 -6.75 -3.70 7.04
CA PHE A 114 -5.99 -4.95 7.09
C PHE A 114 -6.54 -5.90 8.15
N GLN A 115 -6.95 -5.37 9.30
CA GLN A 115 -7.56 -6.20 10.35
C GLN A 115 -8.88 -6.82 9.91
N LYS A 116 -9.66 -6.09 9.12
CA LYS A 116 -10.89 -6.63 8.56
C LYS A 116 -10.60 -7.81 7.61
N VAL A 117 -9.57 -7.68 6.77
CA VAL A 117 -9.14 -8.76 5.89
C VAL A 117 -8.62 -9.94 6.71
N ALA A 118 -7.84 -9.65 7.76
CA ALA A 118 -7.31 -10.69 8.64
C ALA A 118 -8.42 -11.54 9.24
N LYS A 119 -9.49 -10.90 9.68
CA LYS A 119 -10.67 -11.60 10.22
C LYS A 119 -11.27 -12.53 9.19
N LEU A 120 -11.40 -12.06 7.94
CA LEU A 120 -11.97 -12.88 6.88
C LEU A 120 -11.09 -14.09 6.55
N LEU A 121 -9.78 -13.98 6.75
CA LEU A 121 -8.81 -15.04 6.50
C LEU A 121 -8.54 -15.91 7.74
N GLY A 122 -9.12 -15.56 8.90
CA GLY A 122 -8.86 -16.28 10.14
C GLY A 122 -7.44 -16.13 10.66
N ARG A 123 -6.79 -14.99 10.39
CA ARG A 123 -5.41 -14.71 10.79
C ARG A 123 -5.35 -13.61 11.82
N ASP A 124 -4.40 -13.73 12.76
CA ASP A 124 -4.16 -12.72 13.79
C ASP A 124 -2.76 -12.09 13.68
N ASP A 125 -1.98 -12.49 12.66
CA ASP A 125 -0.60 -12.05 12.47
C ASP A 125 -0.47 -10.94 11.42
N ILE A 126 -1.58 -10.29 11.03
CA ILE A 126 -1.59 -9.26 10.00
C ILE A 126 -1.66 -7.88 10.62
N GLY A 127 -0.78 -6.99 10.20
CA GLY A 127 -0.75 -5.59 10.62
C GLY A 127 -0.19 -4.71 9.51
N THR A 128 0.05 -3.44 9.82
CA THR A 128 0.52 -2.48 8.80
C THR A 128 1.91 -2.82 8.26
N HIS A 129 2.71 -3.60 8.98
CA HIS A 129 4.04 -4.00 8.53
C HIS A 129 4.03 -5.33 7.76
N THR A 130 2.86 -5.94 7.56
CA THR A 130 2.74 -7.23 6.87
C THR A 130 3.29 -7.18 5.43
N LEU A 131 3.23 -6.03 4.77
CA LEU A 131 3.71 -5.86 3.41
C LEU A 131 5.22 -5.66 3.32
N ARG A 132 5.88 -5.36 4.42
CA ARG A 132 7.33 -5.19 4.45
C ARG A 132 7.99 -6.54 4.76
N LYS A 133 9.16 -6.72 4.21
CA LYS A 133 9.99 -7.88 4.52
C LYS A 133 10.90 -7.62 5.69
#